data_db3ec970bacc23119d313d55a6492adc
#
_entry.id   db3ec970bacc23119d313d55a6492adc
#
_cell.length_a   1.000
_cell.length_b   1.000
_cell.length_c   1.000
_cell.angle_alpha   90.00
_cell.angle_beta   90.00
_cell.angle_gamma   90.00
#
_symmetry.space_group_name_H-M   'P 1'
#
loop_
_entity.id
_entity.type
_entity.pdbx_description
1 polymer ?
#
loop_
_entity_poly.entity_id
_entity_poly.type
_entity_poly.pdbx_seq_one_letter_code
_entity_poly.pdbx_strand_id
1 'polypeptide(L)'
;IQLDMKENVQNATAGKVYVRLAPGGQLGVGSELVSGVQNNAIQAAQHSLSNFAPFAPVVDLINLPYLCGANQRFVNLVNSDAWISNVHPKVEERGFKALWYVVIDPRVVALRRGMDNPVYTPADLSGIKFRVPGSQMLQQFYSMAGANPTPVAWGETPSAITQGVADALDPAVGALHVFGFKDILSHVSFVQSVPDAQVY
;
A
#
# COMPACT_ATOMS: atom_id res chain seq x y z
N ILE A 1 -1.46 -17.55 -0.43
CA ILE A 1 -2.70 -16.84 -0.79
C ILE A 1 -2.97 -16.89 -2.31
N GLN A 2 -2.08 -16.37 -3.18
CA GLN A 2 -2.34 -16.34 -4.63
C GLN A 2 -2.36 -17.74 -5.26
N LEU A 3 -1.49 -18.64 -4.85
CA LEU A 3 -1.50 -20.03 -5.31
C LEU A 3 -2.76 -20.76 -4.88
N ASP A 4 -3.14 -20.63 -3.60
CA ASP A 4 -4.35 -21.24 -3.06
C ASP A 4 -5.61 -20.70 -3.75
N MET A 5 -5.64 -19.37 -4.01
CA MET A 5 -6.72 -18.74 -4.75
C MET A 5 -6.84 -19.33 -6.17
N LYS A 6 -5.72 -19.48 -6.88
CA LYS A 6 -5.69 -20.11 -8.21
C LYS A 6 -6.30 -21.51 -8.17
N GLU A 7 -5.82 -22.34 -7.26
CA GLU A 7 -6.29 -23.72 -7.11
C GLU A 7 -7.78 -23.78 -6.75
N ASN A 8 -8.19 -22.97 -5.80
CA ASN A 8 -9.58 -22.92 -5.35
C ASN A 8 -10.54 -22.47 -6.46
N VAL A 9 -10.18 -21.43 -7.22
CA VAL A 9 -11.00 -20.95 -8.34
C VAL A 9 -11.09 -22.01 -9.45
N GLN A 10 -9.96 -22.64 -9.83
CA GLN A 10 -9.96 -23.65 -10.85
C GLN A 10 -10.78 -24.88 -10.44
N ASN A 11 -10.67 -25.32 -9.19
CA ASN A 11 -11.42 -26.44 -8.65
C ASN A 11 -12.93 -26.12 -8.53
N ALA A 12 -13.29 -24.97 -7.97
CA ALA A 12 -14.68 -24.56 -7.78
C ALA A 12 -15.42 -24.37 -9.12
N THR A 13 -14.70 -24.04 -10.18
CA THR A 13 -15.28 -23.87 -11.52
C THR A 13 -15.14 -25.10 -12.40
N ALA A 14 -14.65 -26.22 -11.88
CA ALA A 14 -14.35 -27.44 -12.64
C ALA A 14 -13.51 -27.13 -13.91
N GLY A 15 -12.51 -26.25 -13.77
CA GLY A 15 -11.60 -25.86 -14.84
C GLY A 15 -12.17 -24.87 -15.86
N LYS A 16 -13.41 -24.38 -15.69
CA LYS A 16 -14.01 -23.38 -16.60
C LYS A 16 -13.32 -22.02 -16.51
N VAL A 17 -12.74 -21.69 -15.35
CA VAL A 17 -11.93 -20.48 -15.14
C VAL A 17 -10.48 -20.92 -14.90
N TYR A 18 -9.60 -20.49 -15.77
CA TYR A 18 -8.15 -20.71 -15.61
C TYR A 18 -7.48 -19.44 -15.08
N VAL A 19 -6.76 -19.56 -13.97
CA VAL A 19 -6.02 -18.44 -13.37
C VAL A 19 -4.54 -18.55 -13.75
N ARG A 20 -4.06 -17.58 -14.52
CA ARG A 20 -2.64 -17.39 -14.81
C ARG A 20 -2.07 -16.34 -13.85
N LEU A 21 -1.13 -16.74 -13.02
CA LEU A 21 -0.39 -15.81 -12.15
C LEU A 21 0.77 -15.16 -12.91
N ALA A 22 0.93 -13.85 -12.75
CA ALA A 22 2.03 -13.05 -13.28
C ALA A 22 2.70 -12.27 -12.14
N PRO A 23 3.58 -12.92 -11.35
CA PRO A 23 4.23 -12.30 -10.19
C PRO A 23 5.32 -11.32 -10.61
N GLY A 24 5.82 -10.53 -9.63
CA GLY A 24 7.01 -9.71 -9.81
C GLY A 24 6.87 -8.53 -10.79
N GLY A 25 5.65 -8.04 -11.01
CA GLY A 25 5.43 -6.87 -11.88
C GLY A 25 5.47 -7.17 -13.39
N GLN A 26 5.34 -8.44 -13.80
CA GLN A 26 5.39 -8.83 -15.23
C GLN A 26 4.33 -8.15 -16.10
N LEU A 27 3.21 -7.74 -15.52
CA LEU A 27 2.10 -7.06 -16.22
C LEU A 27 2.01 -5.57 -15.90
N GLY A 28 3.07 -4.99 -15.36
CA GLY A 28 3.14 -3.59 -14.93
C GLY A 28 3.23 -3.43 -13.42
N VAL A 29 3.49 -2.23 -12.98
CA VAL A 29 3.60 -1.84 -11.57
C VAL A 29 2.86 -0.53 -11.31
N GLY A 30 2.51 -0.26 -10.06
CA GLY A 30 1.87 1.01 -9.70
C GLY A 30 0.58 1.28 -10.50
N SER A 31 0.48 2.47 -11.09
CA SER A 31 -0.70 2.92 -11.84
C SER A 31 -0.97 2.12 -13.13
N GLU A 32 0.09 1.59 -13.75
CA GLU A 32 -0.07 0.78 -14.97
C GLU A 32 -0.87 -0.49 -14.70
N LEU A 33 -0.60 -1.16 -13.58
CA LEU A 33 -1.33 -2.36 -13.17
C LEU A 33 -2.82 -2.06 -12.93
N VAL A 34 -3.13 -0.95 -12.25
CA VAL A 34 -4.52 -0.54 -11.99
C VAL A 34 -5.23 -0.17 -13.29
N SER A 35 -4.57 0.60 -14.16
CA SER A 35 -5.12 0.94 -15.49
C SER A 35 -5.35 -0.32 -16.35
N GLY A 36 -4.45 -1.30 -16.24
CA GLY A 36 -4.59 -2.59 -16.91
C GLY A 36 -5.85 -3.35 -16.49
N VAL A 37 -6.21 -3.29 -15.21
CA VAL A 37 -7.48 -3.86 -14.70
C VAL A 37 -8.67 -3.03 -15.20
N GLN A 38 -8.60 -1.71 -15.12
CA GLN A 38 -9.68 -0.81 -15.50
C GLN A 38 -10.07 -0.94 -16.99
N ASN A 39 -9.09 -1.13 -17.86
CA ASN A 39 -9.32 -1.31 -19.30
C ASN A 39 -9.47 -2.78 -19.72
N ASN A 40 -9.57 -3.70 -18.75
CA ASN A 40 -9.76 -5.14 -18.94
C ASN A 40 -8.62 -5.87 -19.69
N ALA A 41 -7.42 -5.27 -19.76
CA ALA A 41 -6.22 -5.96 -20.22
C ALA A 41 -5.71 -6.99 -19.20
N ILE A 42 -6.02 -6.74 -17.92
CA ILE A 42 -5.74 -7.63 -16.78
C ILE A 42 -7.09 -7.86 -16.07
N GLN A 43 -7.44 -9.11 -15.78
CA GLN A 43 -8.75 -9.44 -15.20
C GLN A 43 -8.80 -9.26 -13.70
N ALA A 44 -7.68 -9.43 -13.01
CA ALA A 44 -7.56 -9.20 -11.56
C ALA A 44 -6.12 -8.86 -11.18
N ALA A 45 -5.94 -8.03 -10.16
CA ALA A 45 -4.64 -7.67 -9.64
C ALA A 45 -4.66 -7.50 -8.12
N GLN A 46 -3.51 -7.75 -7.49
CA GLN A 46 -3.26 -7.32 -6.12
C GLN A 46 -2.61 -5.94 -6.15
N HIS A 47 -3.13 -5.01 -5.36
CA HIS A 47 -2.56 -3.68 -5.27
C HIS A 47 -2.64 -3.10 -3.86
N SER A 48 -1.67 -2.25 -3.48
CA SER A 48 -1.78 -1.47 -2.25
C SER A 48 -2.98 -0.53 -2.34
N LEU A 49 -3.82 -0.51 -1.30
CA LEU A 49 -4.96 0.40 -1.21
C LEU A 49 -4.51 1.87 -1.31
N SER A 50 -3.36 2.22 -0.75
CA SER A 50 -2.82 3.58 -0.84
C SER A 50 -2.40 3.97 -2.26
N ASN A 51 -1.95 3.02 -3.09
CA ASN A 51 -1.66 3.26 -4.51
C ASN A 51 -2.91 3.17 -5.39
N PHE A 52 -3.96 2.52 -4.91
CA PHE A 52 -5.26 2.44 -5.58
C PHE A 52 -6.11 3.72 -5.37
N ALA A 53 -5.85 4.48 -4.31
CA ALA A 53 -6.58 5.68 -3.95
C ALA A 53 -6.75 6.73 -5.08
N PRO A 54 -5.78 6.99 -5.96
CA PRO A 54 -5.99 7.91 -7.10
C PRO A 54 -7.10 7.48 -8.06
N PHE A 55 -7.36 6.19 -8.19
CA PHE A 55 -8.41 5.65 -9.07
C PHE A 55 -9.78 5.59 -8.39
N ALA A 56 -9.80 5.30 -7.09
CA ALA A 56 -11.00 5.26 -6.27
C ALA A 56 -10.76 6.00 -4.93
N PRO A 57 -10.87 7.34 -4.90
CA PRO A 57 -10.47 8.14 -3.73
C PRO A 57 -11.15 7.77 -2.42
N VAL A 58 -12.34 7.16 -2.46
CA VAL A 58 -13.06 6.73 -1.27
C VAL A 58 -12.27 5.73 -0.42
N VAL A 59 -11.39 4.92 -1.02
CA VAL A 59 -10.58 3.95 -0.28
C VAL A 59 -9.46 4.62 0.51
N ASP A 60 -9.11 5.88 0.21
CA ASP A 60 -8.04 6.61 0.90
C ASP A 60 -8.38 6.89 2.38
N LEU A 61 -9.66 6.74 2.75
CA LEU A 61 -10.13 6.82 4.14
C LEU A 61 -9.35 5.90 5.09
N ILE A 62 -8.88 4.74 4.63
CA ILE A 62 -8.06 3.83 5.46
C ILE A 62 -6.72 4.46 5.89
N ASN A 63 -6.23 5.41 5.13
CA ASN A 63 -4.97 6.13 5.39
C ASN A 63 -5.16 7.33 6.32
N LEU A 64 -6.39 7.54 6.86
CA LEU A 64 -6.60 8.50 7.92
C LEU A 64 -5.81 8.04 9.17
N PRO A 65 -4.87 8.86 9.65
CA PRO A 65 -3.98 8.44 10.72
C PRO A 65 -4.74 8.00 11.97
N TYR A 66 -4.29 6.87 12.54
CA TYR A 66 -4.83 6.24 13.76
C TYR A 66 -6.29 5.76 13.69
N LEU A 67 -6.96 5.88 12.55
CA LEU A 67 -8.29 5.26 12.35
C LEU A 67 -8.18 3.71 12.44
N CYS A 68 -7.20 3.15 11.74
CA CYS A 68 -6.96 1.70 11.64
C CYS A 68 -5.52 1.32 12.05
N GLY A 69 -5.00 1.90 13.13
CA GLY A 69 -3.64 1.66 13.61
C GLY A 69 -3.36 0.22 14.11
N ALA A 70 -4.35 -0.66 14.11
CA ALA A 70 -4.21 -2.08 14.43
C ALA A 70 -4.90 -2.94 13.37
N ASN A 71 -4.31 -4.09 13.05
CA ASN A 71 -4.82 -5.01 12.02
C ASN A 71 -6.28 -5.39 12.23
N GLN A 72 -6.68 -5.68 13.48
CA GLN A 72 -8.07 -6.04 13.79
C GLN A 72 -9.06 -4.90 13.51
N ARG A 73 -8.66 -3.65 13.72
CA ARG A 73 -9.52 -2.48 13.38
C ARG A 73 -9.74 -2.38 11.88
N PHE A 74 -8.69 -2.60 11.09
CA PHE A 74 -8.81 -2.65 9.64
C PHE A 74 -9.74 -3.77 9.18
N VAL A 75 -9.55 -5.00 9.70
CA VAL A 75 -10.40 -6.14 9.36
C VAL A 75 -11.87 -5.85 9.71
N ASN A 76 -12.13 -5.29 10.89
CA ASN A 76 -13.48 -4.93 11.30
C ASN A 76 -14.09 -3.85 10.38
N LEU A 77 -13.30 -2.84 9.98
CA LEU A 77 -13.76 -1.77 9.10
C LEU A 77 -14.16 -2.31 7.73
N VAL A 78 -13.28 -3.04 7.06
CA VAL A 78 -13.53 -3.50 5.67
C VAL A 78 -14.63 -4.57 5.57
N ASN A 79 -14.95 -5.24 6.69
CA ASN A 79 -16.05 -6.19 6.78
C ASN A 79 -17.33 -5.58 7.35
N SER A 80 -17.36 -4.29 7.68
CA SER A 80 -18.55 -3.63 8.20
C SER A 80 -19.56 -3.35 7.09
N ASP A 81 -20.85 -3.36 7.46
CA ASP A 81 -21.94 -2.95 6.55
C ASP A 81 -21.73 -1.53 6.03
N ALA A 82 -21.16 -0.65 6.86
CA ALA A 82 -20.84 0.73 6.47
C ALA A 82 -19.83 0.78 5.34
N TRP A 83 -18.75 -0.01 5.40
CA TRP A 83 -17.75 -0.08 4.34
C TRP A 83 -18.33 -0.70 3.06
N ILE A 84 -18.99 -1.84 3.19
CA ILE A 84 -19.60 -2.56 2.07
C ILE A 84 -20.64 -1.69 1.35
N SER A 85 -21.50 -0.98 2.11
CA SER A 85 -22.58 -0.18 1.53
C SER A 85 -22.13 1.18 0.98
N ASN A 86 -21.06 1.77 1.49
CA ASN A 86 -20.64 3.12 1.10
C ASN A 86 -19.36 3.18 0.28
N VAL A 87 -18.47 2.18 0.40
CA VAL A 87 -17.19 2.17 -0.32
C VAL A 87 -17.25 1.31 -1.57
N HIS A 88 -17.76 0.07 -1.47
CA HIS A 88 -17.81 -0.84 -2.62
C HIS A 88 -18.57 -0.26 -3.83
N PRO A 89 -19.77 0.36 -3.69
CA PRO A 89 -20.45 0.94 -4.84
C PRO A 89 -19.63 2.04 -5.53
N LYS A 90 -18.92 2.87 -4.75
CA LYS A 90 -18.07 3.93 -5.31
C LYS A 90 -16.82 3.39 -6.00
N VAL A 91 -16.32 2.23 -5.58
CA VAL A 91 -15.25 1.49 -6.28
C VAL A 91 -15.79 0.91 -7.58
N GLU A 92 -17.01 0.35 -7.56
CA GLU A 92 -17.68 -0.21 -8.74
C GLU A 92 -18.01 0.86 -9.78
N GLU A 93 -18.42 2.06 -9.37
CA GLU A 93 -18.61 3.24 -10.25
C GLU A 93 -17.33 3.63 -11.01
N ARG A 94 -16.16 3.26 -10.50
CA ARG A 94 -14.85 3.48 -11.14
C ARG A 94 -14.41 2.31 -12.04
N GLY A 95 -15.25 1.29 -12.22
CA GLY A 95 -14.99 0.12 -13.06
C GLY A 95 -14.16 -0.96 -12.38
N PHE A 96 -14.11 -0.98 -11.05
CA PHE A 96 -13.39 -1.98 -10.26
C PHE A 96 -14.34 -2.74 -9.34
N LYS A 97 -13.97 -3.96 -8.99
CA LYS A 97 -14.63 -4.74 -7.95
C LYS A 97 -13.59 -5.23 -6.95
N ALA A 98 -13.69 -4.77 -5.71
CA ALA A 98 -12.89 -5.31 -4.63
C ALA A 98 -13.39 -6.71 -4.28
N LEU A 99 -12.51 -7.71 -4.39
CA LEU A 99 -12.83 -9.10 -4.10
C LEU A 99 -12.57 -9.43 -2.63
N TRP A 100 -11.41 -9.05 -2.10
CA TRP A 100 -11.05 -9.15 -0.68
C TRP A 100 -9.92 -8.20 -0.34
N TYR A 101 -9.66 -8.06 0.96
CA TYR A 101 -8.60 -7.22 1.50
C TYR A 101 -7.62 -8.04 2.32
N VAL A 102 -6.36 -7.62 2.32
CA VAL A 102 -5.31 -8.19 3.17
C VAL A 102 -4.60 -7.04 3.88
N VAL A 103 -4.39 -7.15 5.17
CA VAL A 103 -3.50 -6.25 5.92
C VAL A 103 -2.20 -6.98 6.24
N ILE A 104 -1.07 -6.33 5.98
CA ILE A 104 0.26 -6.88 6.28
C ILE A 104 0.57 -6.59 7.74
N ASP A 105 0.71 -5.30 8.07
CA ASP A 105 0.95 -4.79 9.41
C ASP A 105 0.73 -3.27 9.42
N PRO A 106 0.71 -2.62 10.59
CA PRO A 106 0.78 -1.15 10.64
C PRO A 106 2.08 -0.63 10.06
N ARG A 107 1.99 0.52 9.37
CA ARG A 107 3.15 1.19 8.78
C ARG A 107 4.09 1.74 9.86
N VAL A 108 5.36 1.77 9.53
CA VAL A 108 6.44 2.31 10.36
C VAL A 108 7.08 3.51 9.66
N VAL A 109 7.94 4.25 10.33
CA VAL A 109 8.85 5.19 9.69
C VAL A 109 10.23 4.54 9.63
N ALA A 110 10.74 4.36 8.42
CA ALA A 110 12.08 3.81 8.18
C ALA A 110 12.97 4.85 7.51
N LEU A 111 14.19 5.03 8.03
CA LEU A 111 15.14 6.04 7.57
C LEU A 111 16.24 5.41 6.70
N ARG A 112 16.64 6.14 5.67
CA ARG A 112 17.76 5.80 4.80
C ARG A 112 19.06 5.66 5.60
N ARG A 113 19.93 4.74 5.20
CA ARG A 113 21.28 4.60 5.77
C ARG A 113 22.06 5.92 5.69
N GLY A 114 22.73 6.26 6.77
CA GLY A 114 23.44 7.52 6.95
C GLY A 114 22.60 8.64 7.59
N MET A 115 21.35 8.34 7.96
CA MET A 115 20.57 9.20 8.85
C MET A 115 20.68 8.66 10.27
N ASP A 116 21.33 9.43 11.16
CA ASP A 116 21.77 8.93 12.46
C ASP A 116 20.74 9.15 13.59
N ASN A 117 19.71 9.97 13.35
CA ASN A 117 18.71 10.31 14.36
C ASN A 117 17.39 9.60 14.06
N PRO A 118 16.97 8.63 14.90
CA PRO A 118 15.67 8.00 14.77
C PRO A 118 14.52 9.00 15.00
N VAL A 119 13.37 8.74 14.40
CA VAL A 119 12.16 9.56 14.53
C VAL A 119 11.41 9.15 15.80
N TYR A 120 11.28 10.05 16.76
CA TYR A 120 10.50 9.88 17.99
C TYR A 120 9.28 10.77 18.04
N THR A 121 9.34 11.94 17.40
CA THR A 121 8.29 12.96 17.39
C THR A 121 8.03 13.45 15.95
N PRO A 122 6.88 14.07 15.67
CA PRO A 122 6.66 14.71 14.38
C PRO A 122 7.71 15.74 13.99
N ALA A 123 8.29 16.45 14.97
CA ALA A 123 9.34 17.43 14.72
C ALA A 123 10.60 16.82 14.09
N ASP A 124 10.90 15.57 14.38
CA ASP A 124 12.05 14.85 13.82
C ASP A 124 11.88 14.55 12.32
N LEU A 125 10.66 14.71 11.78
CA LEU A 125 10.36 14.58 10.34
C LEU A 125 10.61 15.89 9.57
N SER A 126 10.91 16.99 10.26
CA SER A 126 11.07 18.29 9.61
C SER A 126 12.13 18.28 8.51
N GLY A 127 11.70 18.65 7.28
CA GLY A 127 12.58 18.73 6.12
C GLY A 127 12.97 17.40 5.49
N ILE A 128 12.61 16.24 6.08
CA ILE A 128 12.91 14.92 5.53
C ILE A 128 12.11 14.70 4.23
N LYS A 129 12.80 14.30 3.16
CA LYS A 129 12.17 13.83 1.93
C LYS A 129 11.55 12.47 2.18
N PHE A 130 10.24 12.44 2.37
CA PHE A 130 9.53 11.26 2.81
C PHE A 130 8.85 10.56 1.62
N ARG A 131 9.30 9.37 1.27
CA ARG A 131 8.66 8.59 0.23
C ARG A 131 7.25 8.17 0.68
N VAL A 132 6.26 8.47 -0.14
CA VAL A 132 4.88 8.06 0.05
C VAL A 132 4.35 7.33 -1.19
N PRO A 133 3.33 6.46 -1.03
CA PRO A 133 2.55 5.96 -2.16
C PRO A 133 1.64 7.06 -2.74
N GLY A 134 0.79 6.70 -3.72
CA GLY A 134 -0.11 7.64 -4.38
C GLY A 134 -1.25 8.23 -3.53
N SER A 135 -1.35 7.90 -2.25
CA SER A 135 -2.37 8.40 -1.32
C SER A 135 -2.21 9.90 -1.05
N GLN A 136 -3.24 10.68 -1.29
CA GLN A 136 -3.29 12.10 -0.92
C GLN A 136 -3.32 12.28 0.61
N MET A 137 -4.02 11.38 1.32
CA MET A 137 -4.11 11.40 2.78
C MET A 137 -2.73 11.25 3.42
N LEU A 138 -1.91 10.30 2.94
CA LEU A 138 -0.54 10.12 3.44
C LEU A 138 0.37 11.28 3.08
N GLN A 139 0.25 11.85 1.89
CA GLN A 139 0.99 13.06 1.52
C GLN A 139 0.67 14.20 2.48
N GLN A 140 -0.61 14.45 2.75
CA GLN A 140 -1.05 15.48 3.67
C GLN A 140 -0.58 15.21 5.11
N PHE A 141 -0.69 13.97 5.58
CA PHE A 141 -0.25 13.57 6.92
C PHE A 141 1.24 13.88 7.15
N TYR A 142 2.11 13.43 6.26
CA TYR A 142 3.54 13.69 6.40
C TYR A 142 3.91 15.15 6.17
N SER A 143 3.20 15.86 5.30
CA SER A 143 3.36 17.31 5.13
C SER A 143 3.01 18.07 6.40
N MET A 144 1.92 17.72 7.08
CA MET A 144 1.52 18.32 8.37
C MET A 144 2.51 18.00 9.50
N ALA A 145 3.21 16.87 9.41
CA ALA A 145 4.29 16.51 10.32
C ALA A 145 5.62 17.23 10.01
N GLY A 146 5.65 18.08 8.98
CA GLY A 146 6.84 18.86 8.60
C GLY A 146 7.77 18.19 7.59
N ALA A 147 7.46 16.98 7.15
CA ALA A 147 8.22 16.31 6.10
C ALA A 147 7.91 16.86 4.70
N ASN A 148 8.72 16.49 3.72
CA ASN A 148 8.53 16.76 2.30
C ASN A 148 8.09 15.47 1.59
N PRO A 149 6.76 15.21 1.44
CA PRO A 149 6.27 14.01 0.81
C PRO A 149 6.71 13.90 -0.65
N THR A 150 7.30 12.77 -1.00
CA THR A 150 7.80 12.47 -2.34
C THR A 150 7.09 11.21 -2.86
N PRO A 151 6.06 11.34 -3.70
CA PRO A 151 5.39 10.17 -4.28
C PRO A 151 6.34 9.39 -5.20
N VAL A 152 6.57 8.11 -4.86
CA VAL A 152 7.40 7.20 -5.65
C VAL A 152 6.73 5.83 -5.70
N ALA A 153 6.66 5.23 -6.88
CA ALA A 153 6.14 3.89 -7.07
C ALA A 153 6.95 2.86 -6.26
N TRP A 154 6.29 1.80 -5.78
CA TRP A 154 6.95 0.82 -4.90
C TRP A 154 8.19 0.19 -5.57
N GLY A 155 8.11 -0.19 -6.84
CA GLY A 155 9.22 -0.79 -7.56
C GLY A 155 10.45 0.11 -7.70
N GLU A 156 10.28 1.43 -7.65
CA GLU A 156 11.34 2.43 -7.75
C GLU A 156 11.89 2.84 -6.38
N THR A 157 11.20 2.48 -5.30
CA THR A 157 11.52 2.93 -3.94
C THR A 157 12.94 2.54 -3.49
N PRO A 158 13.47 1.31 -3.73
CA PRO A 158 14.84 0.98 -3.33
C PRO A 158 15.87 1.91 -3.99
N SER A 159 15.70 2.21 -5.26
CA SER A 159 16.57 3.13 -6.00
C SER A 159 16.46 4.55 -5.48
N ALA A 160 15.23 5.04 -5.25
CA ALA A 160 14.97 6.37 -4.72
C ALA A 160 15.60 6.60 -3.34
N ILE A 161 15.53 5.60 -2.45
CA ILE A 161 16.19 5.63 -1.14
C ILE A 161 17.72 5.62 -1.29
N THR A 162 18.25 4.71 -2.09
CA THR A 162 19.71 4.58 -2.28
C THR A 162 20.32 5.85 -2.88
N GLN A 163 19.64 6.49 -3.83
CA GLN A 163 20.11 7.70 -4.51
C GLN A 163 19.79 8.99 -3.72
N GLY A 164 19.09 8.90 -2.58
CA GLY A 164 18.74 10.07 -1.77
C GLY A 164 17.64 10.96 -2.41
N VAL A 165 16.86 10.43 -3.35
CA VAL A 165 15.62 11.05 -3.82
C VAL A 165 14.61 11.12 -2.69
N ALA A 166 14.60 10.08 -1.84
CA ALA A 166 13.88 10.09 -0.56
C ALA A 166 14.81 9.63 0.57
N ASP A 167 14.58 10.16 1.77
CA ASP A 167 15.37 9.92 2.98
C ASP A 167 14.63 8.99 3.96
N ALA A 168 13.32 8.85 3.80
CA ALA A 168 12.48 8.00 4.63
C ALA A 168 11.34 7.38 3.82
N LEU A 169 10.73 6.34 4.36
CA LEU A 169 9.56 5.65 3.80
C LEU A 169 8.71 5.00 4.90
N ASP A 170 7.49 4.58 4.57
CA ASP A 170 6.49 4.15 5.55
C ASP A 170 5.84 2.77 5.35
N PRO A 171 6.45 1.74 4.77
CA PRO A 171 5.81 0.44 4.65
C PRO A 171 5.80 -0.32 5.99
N ALA A 172 5.09 -1.45 6.03
CA ALA A 172 5.19 -2.41 7.12
C ALA A 172 6.58 -3.05 7.21
N VAL A 173 7.04 -3.40 8.41
CA VAL A 173 8.36 -4.02 8.63
C VAL A 173 8.53 -5.31 7.83
N GLY A 174 7.47 -6.13 7.76
CA GLY A 174 7.48 -7.36 6.95
C GLY A 174 7.77 -7.09 5.47
N ALA A 175 7.22 -6.00 4.91
CA ALA A 175 7.50 -5.60 3.54
C ALA A 175 8.97 -5.16 3.37
N LEU A 176 9.52 -4.39 4.30
CA LEU A 176 10.94 -4.00 4.27
C LEU A 176 11.87 -5.21 4.25
N HIS A 177 11.54 -6.24 5.04
CA HIS A 177 12.33 -7.47 5.11
C HIS A 177 12.26 -8.27 3.79
N VAL A 178 11.05 -8.53 3.30
CA VAL A 178 10.83 -9.34 2.09
C VAL A 178 11.45 -8.70 0.84
N PHE A 179 11.41 -7.37 0.74
CA PHE A 179 11.96 -6.64 -0.40
C PHE A 179 13.41 -6.21 -0.23
N GLY A 180 14.12 -6.68 0.80
CA GLY A 180 15.58 -6.54 0.93
C GLY A 180 16.06 -5.14 1.31
N PHE A 181 15.25 -4.34 1.99
CA PHE A 181 15.62 -2.96 2.39
C PHE A 181 16.66 -2.88 3.51
N LYS A 182 16.98 -4.00 4.19
CA LYS A 182 17.87 -4.03 5.37
C LYS A 182 19.23 -3.34 5.16
N ASP A 183 19.75 -3.39 3.93
CA ASP A 183 21.09 -2.88 3.64
C ASP A 183 21.12 -1.39 3.27
N ILE A 184 19.97 -0.78 3.05
CA ILE A 184 19.81 0.62 2.65
C ILE A 184 19.13 1.48 3.72
N LEU A 185 18.70 0.89 4.82
CA LEU A 185 18.07 1.58 5.95
C LEU A 185 18.97 1.58 7.19
N SER A 186 18.73 2.53 8.09
CA SER A 186 19.43 2.67 9.39
C SER A 186 18.51 2.44 10.58
N HIS A 187 17.35 3.10 10.63
CA HIS A 187 16.45 3.12 11.76
C HIS A 187 15.01 2.83 11.34
N VAL A 188 14.25 2.24 12.25
CA VAL A 188 12.82 2.00 12.10
C VAL A 188 12.11 2.46 13.37
N SER A 189 11.15 3.37 13.22
CA SER A 189 10.29 3.85 14.30
C SER A 189 8.88 3.31 14.15
N PHE A 190 8.36 2.67 15.20
CA PHE A 190 7.04 2.03 15.21
C PHE A 190 5.94 3.04 15.55
N VAL A 191 5.54 3.83 14.57
CA VAL A 191 4.50 4.86 14.74
C VAL A 191 3.08 4.32 14.60
N GLN A 192 2.89 3.20 13.90
CA GLN A 192 1.62 2.49 13.73
C GLN A 192 0.46 3.40 13.33
N SER A 193 0.73 4.40 12.48
CA SER A 193 -0.24 5.43 12.12
C SER A 193 -1.37 4.93 11.24
N VAL A 194 -1.07 4.08 10.25
CA VAL A 194 -2.02 3.56 9.27
C VAL A 194 -1.70 2.10 8.92
N PRO A 195 -2.66 1.32 8.40
CA PRO A 195 -2.39 -0.05 7.96
C PRO A 195 -1.62 -0.06 6.64
N ASP A 196 -0.75 -1.04 6.45
CA ASP A 196 -0.25 -1.40 5.13
C ASP A 196 -1.16 -2.49 4.55
N ALA A 197 -2.15 -2.05 3.79
CA ALA A 197 -3.23 -2.90 3.32
C ALA A 197 -3.23 -3.03 1.79
N GLN A 198 -3.67 -4.20 1.34
CA GLN A 198 -3.78 -4.58 -0.05
C GLN A 198 -5.24 -4.89 -0.40
N VAL A 199 -5.61 -4.68 -1.66
CA VAL A 199 -6.88 -5.07 -2.27
C VAL A 199 -6.65 -5.97 -3.46
N TYR A 200 -7.55 -6.90 -3.67
CA TYR A 200 -7.63 -7.76 -4.85
C TYR A 200 -8.90 -7.49 -5.61
#